data_6c07584c23633893a6cd544d9f3cff72
#
_entry.id   6c07584c23633893a6cd544d9f3cff72
#
_cell.length_a   1.000
_cell.length_b   1.000
_cell.length_c   1.000
_cell.angle_alpha   90.00
_cell.angle_beta   90.00
_cell.angle_gamma   90.00
#
_symmetry.space_group_name_H-M   'P 1'
#
loop_
_entity.id
_entity.type
_entity.pdbx_description
1 polymer ?
#
loop_
_entity_poly.entity_id
_entity_poly.type
_entity_poly.pdbx_seq_one_letter_code
_entity_poly.pdbx_strand_id
1 'polypeptide(L)'
;MECPICGSDEIEILNSKQKSSKKKLIEEYLLRCEECGHVFRDMFSANIKPETYRLIISEQGKSHKTTIDLLPGDELKSGDVLLSEFGQVEVTSIEVGDKRVNKSKIADINTIWANSTEIPARIGFSVDLHGEVDSYKLDLDRDFEIAPGDVVKIDKHIDKVHVIKTKDRKLTSGFAKAGVIKRVYSKPVRFNNFDYDLTKDIFKKTKKSS
;
A
#
# COMPACT_ATOMS: atom_id res chain seq x y z
N MET A 1 -22.67 30.07 16.46
CA MET A 1 -23.45 29.13 17.33
C MET A 1 -24.11 29.97 18.38
N GLU A 2 -25.39 29.80 18.63
CA GLU A 2 -26.11 30.58 19.63
C GLU A 2 -26.83 29.63 20.58
N CYS A 3 -26.94 29.99 21.83
CA CYS A 3 -27.65 29.23 22.84
C CYS A 3 -29.16 29.18 22.51
N PRO A 4 -29.80 28.00 22.43
CA PRO A 4 -31.22 27.89 22.09
C PRO A 4 -32.17 28.43 23.20
N ILE A 5 -31.66 28.74 24.38
CA ILE A 5 -32.43 29.23 25.52
C ILE A 5 -32.33 30.75 25.68
N CYS A 6 -31.12 31.32 25.68
CA CYS A 6 -30.91 32.75 25.94
C CYS A 6 -30.35 33.54 24.76
N GLY A 7 -30.01 32.88 23.63
CA GLY A 7 -29.51 33.52 22.44
C GLY A 7 -28.05 33.99 22.53
N SER A 8 -27.36 33.71 23.63
CA SER A 8 -25.96 34.09 23.80
C SER A 8 -25.05 33.30 22.85
N ASP A 9 -24.01 33.94 22.34
CA ASP A 9 -22.94 33.37 21.51
C ASP A 9 -21.72 32.92 22.33
N GLU A 10 -21.72 33.15 23.64
CA GLU A 10 -20.68 32.68 24.55
C GLU A 10 -20.89 31.21 24.89
N ILE A 11 -20.21 30.36 24.11
CA ILE A 11 -20.41 28.88 24.14
C ILE A 11 -19.09 28.18 24.40
N GLU A 12 -19.07 27.37 25.45
CA GLU A 12 -17.98 26.44 25.76
C GLU A 12 -18.21 25.08 25.05
N ILE A 13 -17.18 24.55 24.40
CA ILE A 13 -17.20 23.21 23.80
C ILE A 13 -16.77 22.17 24.85
N LEU A 14 -17.72 21.40 25.36
CA LEU A 14 -17.46 20.34 26.34
C LEU A 14 -16.89 19.06 25.68
N ASN A 15 -17.34 18.73 24.46
CA ASN A 15 -16.91 17.57 23.73
C ASN A 15 -17.19 17.76 22.23
N SER A 16 -16.37 17.13 21.38
CA SER A 16 -16.61 17.06 19.95
C SER A 16 -16.38 15.68 19.43
N LYS A 17 -17.23 15.24 18.47
CA LYS A 17 -17.09 13.98 17.74
C LYS A 17 -17.21 14.27 16.26
N GLN A 18 -16.23 13.78 15.51
CA GLN A 18 -16.22 13.86 14.05
C GLN A 18 -16.60 12.51 13.45
N LYS A 19 -17.58 12.47 12.57
CA LYS A 19 -17.97 11.31 11.77
C LYS A 19 -17.86 11.67 10.31
N SER A 20 -17.04 10.94 9.57
CA SER A 20 -16.95 11.05 8.12
C SER A 20 -17.77 9.94 7.46
N SER A 21 -18.60 10.30 6.50
CA SER A 21 -19.23 9.38 5.57
C SER A 21 -18.85 9.76 4.15
N LYS A 22 -19.03 8.85 3.17
CA LYS A 22 -18.57 9.02 1.77
C LYS A 22 -18.95 10.35 1.08
N LYS A 23 -19.85 11.16 1.63
CA LYS A 23 -20.30 12.42 1.04
C LYS A 23 -20.51 13.56 2.04
N LYS A 24 -20.38 13.30 3.34
CA LYS A 24 -20.66 14.30 4.39
C LYS A 24 -19.68 14.17 5.52
N LEU A 25 -19.11 15.28 5.92
CA LEU A 25 -18.46 15.45 7.22
C LEU A 25 -19.54 15.89 8.20
N ILE A 26 -19.72 15.15 9.28
CA ILE A 26 -20.65 15.48 10.36
C ILE A 26 -19.81 15.70 11.61
N GLU A 27 -19.89 16.89 12.18
CA GLU A 27 -19.28 17.23 13.44
C GLU A 27 -20.40 17.43 14.48
N GLU A 28 -20.38 16.59 15.51
CA GLU A 28 -21.31 16.66 16.65
C GLU A 28 -20.57 17.34 17.80
N TYR A 29 -21.14 18.41 18.35
CA TYR A 29 -20.63 19.13 19.49
C TYR A 29 -21.55 18.99 20.67
N LEU A 30 -21.00 18.78 21.87
CA LEU A 30 -21.66 18.98 23.15
C LEU A 30 -21.20 20.33 23.69
N LEU A 31 -22.14 21.25 23.84
CA LEU A 31 -21.92 22.66 24.10
C LEU A 31 -22.55 23.07 25.43
N ARG A 32 -21.94 24.04 26.12
CA ARG A 32 -22.49 24.71 27.28
C ARG A 32 -22.53 26.20 27.03
N CYS A 33 -23.67 26.82 27.28
CA CYS A 33 -23.75 28.28 27.33
C CYS A 33 -23.10 28.81 28.63
N GLU A 34 -22.19 29.75 28.52
CA GLU A 34 -21.53 30.32 29.70
C GLU A 34 -22.45 31.25 30.50
N GLU A 35 -23.44 31.88 29.85
CA GLU A 35 -24.37 32.77 30.52
C GLU A 35 -25.49 32.05 31.32
N CYS A 36 -26.20 31.07 30.67
CA CYS A 36 -27.35 30.43 31.32
C CYS A 36 -27.05 29.00 31.80
N GLY A 37 -25.84 28.46 31.54
CA GLY A 37 -25.42 27.10 31.92
C GLY A 37 -26.10 25.98 31.15
N HIS A 38 -26.97 26.28 30.16
CA HIS A 38 -27.67 25.26 29.40
C HIS A 38 -26.70 24.44 28.55
N VAL A 39 -26.85 23.08 28.63
CA VAL A 39 -26.05 22.13 27.86
C VAL A 39 -26.90 21.58 26.72
N PHE A 40 -26.39 21.72 25.49
CA PHE A 40 -27.09 21.27 24.29
C PHE A 40 -26.15 20.62 23.29
N ARG A 41 -26.71 19.96 22.30
CA ARG A 41 -25.97 19.37 21.17
C ARG A 41 -26.26 20.12 19.90
N ASP A 42 -25.20 20.35 19.14
CA ASP A 42 -25.31 20.92 17.80
C ASP A 42 -24.54 20.07 16.79
N MET A 43 -25.01 20.06 15.56
CA MET A 43 -24.44 19.25 14.49
C MET A 43 -24.18 20.09 13.26
N PHE A 44 -22.93 20.10 12.81
CA PHE A 44 -22.55 20.67 11.52
C PHE A 44 -22.39 19.57 10.51
N SER A 45 -22.97 19.73 9.32
CA SER A 45 -22.76 18.87 8.20
C SER A 45 -22.24 19.66 7.01
N ALA A 46 -21.04 19.30 6.53
CA ALA A 46 -20.48 19.82 5.28
C ALA A 46 -20.54 18.77 4.18
N ASN A 47 -20.99 19.16 2.99
CA ASN A 47 -20.84 18.29 1.83
C ASN A 47 -19.40 18.35 1.36
N ILE A 48 -18.70 17.22 1.44
CA ILE A 48 -17.34 17.09 0.96
C ILE A 48 -17.42 16.77 -0.54
N LYS A 49 -16.85 17.62 -1.38
CA LYS A 49 -16.67 17.33 -2.80
C LYS A 49 -15.37 16.59 -2.99
N PRO A 50 -15.31 15.58 -3.89
CA PRO A 50 -14.06 14.99 -4.31
C PRO A 50 -13.14 16.06 -4.90
N GLU A 51 -11.86 15.96 -4.57
CA GLU A 51 -10.79 16.78 -5.15
C GLU A 51 -9.85 15.90 -5.95
N THR A 52 -9.26 16.47 -6.99
CA THR A 52 -8.40 15.75 -7.92
C THR A 52 -6.95 15.76 -7.45
N TYR A 53 -6.37 14.58 -7.27
CA TYR A 53 -4.99 14.37 -6.81
C TYR A 53 -4.13 13.74 -7.89
N ARG A 54 -2.84 14.08 -7.91
CA ARG A 54 -1.87 13.50 -8.84
C ARG A 54 -1.56 12.07 -8.43
N LEU A 55 -1.68 11.13 -9.39
CA LEU A 55 -1.39 9.72 -9.21
C LEU A 55 -0.28 9.28 -10.17
N ILE A 56 0.75 8.62 -9.66
CA ILE A 56 1.83 8.01 -10.44
C ILE A 56 1.77 6.51 -10.24
N ILE A 57 1.41 5.80 -11.30
CA ILE A 57 1.27 4.34 -11.30
C ILE A 57 2.53 3.73 -11.91
N SER A 58 3.18 2.84 -11.17
CA SER A 58 4.35 2.09 -11.65
C SER A 58 3.92 0.71 -12.14
N GLU A 59 4.38 0.37 -13.36
CA GLU A 59 4.15 -0.92 -14.00
C GLU A 59 5.48 -1.47 -14.51
N GLN A 60 6.09 -2.37 -13.74
CA GLN A 60 7.30 -3.13 -14.14
C GLN A 60 8.42 -2.28 -14.78
N GLY A 61 8.66 -1.06 -14.29
CA GLY A 61 9.71 -0.16 -14.76
C GLY A 61 9.23 0.94 -15.72
N LYS A 62 7.95 0.97 -16.06
CA LYS A 62 7.28 2.13 -16.68
C LYS A 62 6.49 2.87 -15.59
N SER A 63 6.22 4.14 -15.82
CA SER A 63 5.39 4.94 -14.91
C SER A 63 4.38 5.74 -15.73
N HIS A 64 3.12 5.63 -15.35
CA HIS A 64 2.00 6.39 -15.90
C HIS A 64 1.65 7.52 -14.93
N LYS A 65 1.51 8.73 -15.47
CA LYS A 65 1.08 9.90 -14.70
C LYS A 65 -0.39 10.15 -15.03
N THR A 66 -1.22 10.15 -14.00
CA THR A 66 -2.67 10.41 -14.11
C THR A 66 -3.18 11.13 -12.88
N THR A 67 -4.46 11.24 -12.73
CA THR A 67 -5.14 11.83 -11.58
C THR A 67 -6.19 10.89 -11.02
N ILE A 68 -6.58 11.14 -9.78
CA ILE A 68 -7.64 10.40 -9.09
C ILE A 68 -8.45 11.36 -8.22
N ASP A 69 -9.78 11.19 -8.21
CA ASP A 69 -10.66 11.98 -7.37
C ASP A 69 -10.86 11.28 -6.02
N LEU A 70 -10.52 11.97 -4.93
CA LEU A 70 -10.62 11.46 -3.56
C LEU A 70 -11.30 12.50 -2.66
N LEU A 71 -11.82 12.03 -1.52
CA LEU A 71 -12.46 12.90 -0.53
C LEU A 71 -11.41 13.46 0.43
N PRO A 72 -11.25 14.80 0.53
CA PRO A 72 -10.19 15.43 1.36
C PRO A 72 -10.25 15.08 2.84
N GLY A 73 -11.45 14.71 3.34
CA GLY A 73 -11.67 14.36 4.75
C GLY A 73 -11.14 12.98 5.17
N ASP A 74 -10.77 12.14 4.22
CA ASP A 74 -10.31 10.79 4.49
C ASP A 74 -8.78 10.73 4.70
N GLU A 75 -8.30 9.61 5.23
CA GLU A 75 -6.87 9.29 5.33
C GLU A 75 -6.50 8.26 4.28
N LEU A 76 -5.29 8.39 3.74
CA LEU A 76 -4.68 7.44 2.82
C LEU A 76 -3.39 6.89 3.42
N LYS A 77 -3.14 5.59 3.24
CA LYS A 77 -1.92 4.92 3.71
C LYS A 77 -1.33 3.98 2.65
N SER A 78 -0.06 3.71 2.78
CA SER A 78 0.63 2.68 1.98
C SER A 78 -0.03 1.32 2.19
N GLY A 79 -0.31 0.61 1.09
CA GLY A 79 -1.05 -0.65 1.06
C GLY A 79 -2.55 -0.50 0.76
N ASP A 80 -3.10 0.72 0.80
CA ASP A 80 -4.49 0.93 0.38
C ASP A 80 -4.64 0.68 -1.13
N VAL A 81 -5.78 0.11 -1.51
CA VAL A 81 -6.10 -0.16 -2.92
C VAL A 81 -7.08 0.89 -3.42
N LEU A 82 -6.72 1.55 -4.51
CA LEU A 82 -7.53 2.55 -5.19
C LEU A 82 -7.94 2.04 -6.58
N LEU A 83 -9.10 2.48 -7.06
CA LEU A 83 -9.54 2.23 -8.42
C LEU A 83 -9.23 3.47 -9.27
N SER A 84 -8.31 3.31 -10.23
CA SER A 84 -7.93 4.34 -11.20
C SER A 84 -8.52 4.03 -12.58
N GLU A 85 -8.34 4.93 -13.54
CA GLU A 85 -8.69 4.69 -14.95
C GLU A 85 -7.90 3.54 -15.60
N PHE A 86 -6.73 3.17 -15.02
CA PHE A 86 -5.89 2.04 -15.45
C PHE A 86 -6.14 0.77 -14.61
N GLY A 87 -7.27 0.66 -13.91
CA GLY A 87 -7.60 -0.46 -13.04
C GLY A 87 -7.18 -0.26 -11.58
N GLN A 88 -7.08 -1.34 -10.85
CA GLN A 88 -6.73 -1.30 -9.42
C GLN A 88 -5.24 -1.02 -9.22
N VAL A 89 -4.96 -0.17 -8.23
CA VAL A 89 -3.58 0.21 -7.86
C VAL A 89 -3.39 0.17 -6.35
N GLU A 90 -2.25 -0.34 -5.90
CA GLU A 90 -1.85 -0.37 -4.49
C GLU A 90 -0.94 0.81 -4.19
N VAL A 91 -1.32 1.66 -3.24
CA VAL A 91 -0.53 2.81 -2.79
C VAL A 91 0.79 2.34 -2.19
N THR A 92 1.90 2.86 -2.68
CA THR A 92 3.25 2.53 -2.19
C THR A 92 3.85 3.60 -1.31
N SER A 93 3.58 4.86 -1.60
CA SER A 93 3.98 6.01 -0.80
C SER A 93 3.18 7.25 -1.17
N ILE A 94 3.17 8.23 -0.28
CA ILE A 94 2.41 9.46 -0.39
C ILE A 94 3.40 10.61 -0.25
N GLU A 95 3.27 11.64 -1.09
CA GLU A 95 4.10 12.84 -1.05
C GLU A 95 3.30 13.99 -0.44
N VAL A 96 3.85 14.56 0.64
CA VAL A 96 3.30 15.71 1.36
C VAL A 96 4.39 16.78 1.44
N GLY A 97 4.21 17.90 0.74
CA GLY A 97 5.29 18.85 0.50
C GLY A 97 6.46 18.15 -0.19
N ASP A 98 7.66 18.24 0.38
CA ASP A 98 8.89 17.62 -0.14
C ASP A 98 9.21 16.26 0.48
N LYS A 99 8.30 15.69 1.28
CA LYS A 99 8.55 14.45 2.03
C LYS A 99 7.66 13.30 1.55
N ARG A 100 8.24 12.09 1.52
CA ARG A 100 7.48 10.85 1.33
C ARG A 100 7.12 10.25 2.67
N VAL A 101 5.82 9.98 2.83
CA VAL A 101 5.24 9.39 4.04
C VAL A 101 4.42 8.14 3.69
N ASN A 102 4.17 7.30 4.69
CA ASN A 102 3.36 6.09 4.52
C ASN A 102 1.88 6.32 4.84
N LYS A 103 1.53 7.46 5.46
CA LYS A 103 0.16 7.80 5.84
C LYS A 103 0.01 9.32 5.87
N SER A 104 -1.13 9.83 5.37
CA SER A 104 -1.49 11.25 5.44
C SER A 104 -3.00 11.45 5.35
N LYS A 105 -3.48 12.61 5.80
CA LYS A 105 -4.81 13.10 5.39
C LYS A 105 -4.77 13.41 3.90
N ILE A 106 -5.84 13.10 3.20
CA ILE A 106 -5.91 13.28 1.74
C ILE A 106 -5.75 14.76 1.36
N ALA A 107 -6.32 15.68 2.13
CA ALA A 107 -6.18 17.12 1.90
C ALA A 107 -4.73 17.65 1.85
N ASP A 108 -3.78 16.96 2.49
CA ASP A 108 -2.38 17.37 2.56
C ASP A 108 -1.51 16.75 1.44
N ILE A 109 -2.10 15.91 0.59
CA ILE A 109 -1.37 15.11 -0.40
C ILE A 109 -1.08 15.92 -1.66
N ASN A 110 0.18 15.91 -2.09
CA ASN A 110 0.61 16.46 -3.39
C ASN A 110 0.61 15.39 -4.49
N THR A 111 1.13 14.20 -4.19
CA THR A 111 1.27 13.10 -5.17
C THR A 111 1.10 11.75 -4.48
N ILE A 112 0.34 10.87 -5.11
CA ILE A 112 0.18 9.46 -4.70
C ILE A 112 1.03 8.60 -5.61
N TRP A 113 1.89 7.76 -5.03
CA TRP A 113 2.67 6.76 -5.74
C TRP A 113 2.05 5.40 -5.52
N ALA A 114 1.75 4.68 -6.59
CA ALA A 114 1.10 3.39 -6.55
C ALA A 114 1.72 2.40 -7.53
N ASN A 115 1.48 1.11 -7.31
CA ASN A 115 1.78 0.04 -8.26
C ASN A 115 0.47 -0.50 -8.82
N SER A 116 0.43 -0.78 -10.12
CA SER A 116 -0.68 -1.53 -10.71
C SER A 116 -0.80 -2.91 -10.06
N THR A 117 -2.02 -3.33 -9.76
CA THR A 117 -2.31 -4.69 -9.28
C THR A 117 -2.82 -5.60 -10.40
N GLU A 118 -3.08 -5.06 -11.58
CA GLU A 118 -3.57 -5.77 -12.75
C GLU A 118 -2.50 -6.60 -13.47
N ILE A 119 -1.23 -6.32 -13.17
CA ILE A 119 -0.09 -7.00 -13.80
C ILE A 119 0.60 -7.95 -12.82
N PRO A 120 1.24 -9.03 -13.30
CA PRO A 120 2.04 -9.93 -12.48
C PRO A 120 3.09 -9.19 -11.65
N ALA A 121 3.38 -9.72 -10.47
CA ALA A 121 4.43 -9.20 -9.62
C ALA A 121 5.80 -9.59 -10.17
N ARG A 122 6.69 -8.60 -10.37
CA ARG A 122 8.07 -8.85 -10.76
C ARG A 122 8.97 -8.97 -9.55
N ILE A 123 9.43 -10.19 -9.25
CA ILE A 123 10.32 -10.47 -8.13
C ILE A 123 11.74 -10.78 -8.59
N GLY A 124 12.71 -10.49 -7.74
CA GLY A 124 14.09 -10.97 -7.93
C GLY A 124 14.24 -12.38 -7.35
N PHE A 125 14.97 -13.25 -8.05
CA PHE A 125 15.34 -14.57 -7.55
C PHE A 125 16.86 -14.75 -7.68
N SER A 126 17.54 -15.15 -6.61
CA SER A 126 18.99 -15.29 -6.56
C SER A 126 19.36 -16.68 -6.09
N VAL A 127 20.10 -17.39 -6.92
CA VAL A 127 20.65 -18.73 -6.66
C VAL A 127 22.11 -18.59 -6.30
N ASP A 128 22.48 -19.00 -5.08
CA ASP A 128 23.85 -19.01 -4.58
C ASP A 128 24.53 -20.34 -4.99
N LEU A 129 25.46 -20.25 -5.92
CA LEU A 129 26.22 -21.38 -6.47
C LEU A 129 27.60 -21.55 -5.79
N HIS A 130 27.70 -21.24 -4.50
CA HIS A 130 28.96 -21.38 -3.71
C HIS A 130 30.09 -20.46 -4.22
N GLY A 131 29.77 -19.18 -4.45
CA GLY A 131 30.75 -18.15 -4.87
C GLY A 131 30.31 -17.41 -6.12
N GLU A 132 29.47 -18.02 -6.93
CA GLU A 132 28.77 -17.33 -8.03
C GLU A 132 27.29 -17.18 -7.70
N VAL A 133 26.67 -16.13 -8.19
CA VAL A 133 25.23 -15.90 -8.01
C VAL A 133 24.54 -15.76 -9.35
N ASP A 134 23.69 -16.71 -9.67
CA ASP A 134 22.75 -16.54 -10.77
C ASP A 134 21.54 -15.72 -10.30
N SER A 135 21.17 -14.71 -11.04
CA SER A 135 20.04 -13.84 -10.71
C SER A 135 19.01 -13.84 -11.83
N TYR A 136 17.76 -14.01 -11.44
CA TYR A 136 16.61 -14.02 -12.33
C TYR A 136 15.62 -12.94 -11.91
N LYS A 137 14.84 -12.44 -12.86
CA LYS A 137 13.61 -11.71 -12.61
C LYS A 137 12.47 -12.59 -13.08
N LEU A 138 11.51 -12.83 -12.18
CA LEU A 138 10.33 -13.65 -12.44
C LEU A 138 9.09 -12.78 -12.40
N ASP A 139 8.19 -12.99 -13.34
CA ASP A 139 6.85 -12.40 -13.37
C ASP A 139 5.86 -13.46 -12.89
N LEU A 140 5.40 -13.34 -11.64
CA LEU A 140 4.50 -14.28 -10.99
C LEU A 140 3.16 -13.63 -10.71
N ASP A 141 2.11 -14.45 -10.66
CA ASP A 141 0.83 -14.02 -10.14
C ASP A 141 1.03 -13.37 -8.75
N ARG A 142 0.36 -12.26 -8.49
CA ARG A 142 0.55 -11.49 -7.25
C ARG A 142 0.19 -12.28 -6.00
N ASP A 143 -0.77 -13.20 -6.13
CA ASP A 143 -1.22 -14.08 -5.05
C ASP A 143 -0.40 -15.38 -4.93
N PHE A 144 0.54 -15.63 -5.84
CA PHE A 144 1.41 -16.80 -5.76
C PHE A 144 2.24 -16.79 -4.48
N GLU A 145 2.16 -17.83 -3.70
CA GLU A 145 2.81 -17.95 -2.40
C GLU A 145 4.13 -18.70 -2.51
N ILE A 146 5.15 -18.18 -1.84
CA ILE A 146 6.47 -18.82 -1.72
C ILE A 146 6.85 -18.84 -0.24
N ALA A 147 7.39 -19.99 0.22
CA ALA A 147 7.87 -20.20 1.58
C ALA A 147 9.37 -20.54 1.62
N PRO A 148 10.11 -20.13 2.66
CA PRO A 148 11.40 -20.75 2.97
C PRO A 148 11.22 -22.25 3.19
N GLY A 149 12.01 -23.04 2.49
CA GLY A 149 11.89 -24.51 2.48
C GLY A 149 11.36 -25.06 1.17
N ASP A 150 10.59 -24.29 0.40
CA ASP A 150 10.12 -24.71 -0.92
C ASP A 150 11.27 -25.08 -1.83
N VAL A 151 11.05 -26.11 -2.64
CA VAL A 151 12.00 -26.54 -3.69
C VAL A 151 11.43 -26.10 -5.03
N VAL A 152 12.16 -25.24 -5.72
CA VAL A 152 11.71 -24.65 -6.98
C VAL A 152 12.67 -24.97 -8.11
N LYS A 153 12.12 -25.24 -9.30
CA LYS A 153 12.92 -25.38 -10.51
C LYS A 153 12.93 -24.04 -11.26
N ILE A 154 14.13 -23.56 -11.58
CA ILE A 154 14.36 -22.34 -12.38
C ILE A 154 15.44 -22.62 -13.40
N ASP A 155 15.11 -22.54 -14.68
CA ASP A 155 16.01 -22.83 -15.78
C ASP A 155 16.58 -24.26 -15.62
N LYS A 156 17.87 -24.37 -15.41
CA LYS A 156 18.60 -25.64 -15.21
C LYS A 156 18.80 -26.03 -13.73
N HIS A 157 18.38 -25.20 -12.80
CA HIS A 157 18.60 -25.37 -11.37
C HIS A 157 17.35 -25.89 -10.67
N ILE A 158 17.55 -26.76 -9.68
CA ILE A 158 16.56 -27.10 -8.67
C ILE A 158 17.10 -26.57 -7.36
N ASP A 159 16.37 -25.64 -6.74
CA ASP A 159 16.85 -24.81 -5.67
C ASP A 159 15.91 -24.85 -4.47
N LYS A 160 16.47 -24.92 -3.26
CA LYS A 160 15.71 -24.74 -2.03
C LYS A 160 15.71 -23.27 -1.62
N VAL A 161 14.53 -22.71 -1.39
CA VAL A 161 14.36 -21.36 -0.87
C VAL A 161 14.84 -21.29 0.59
N HIS A 162 15.71 -20.33 0.90
CA HIS A 162 16.23 -20.13 2.25
C HIS A 162 15.70 -18.87 2.92
N VAL A 163 15.63 -17.75 2.16
CA VAL A 163 15.24 -16.46 2.69
C VAL A 163 14.39 -15.72 1.66
N ILE A 164 13.34 -15.10 2.12
CA ILE A 164 12.50 -14.22 1.31
C ILE A 164 12.62 -12.80 1.86
N LYS A 165 13.02 -11.85 1.02
CA LYS A 165 13.02 -10.42 1.34
C LYS A 165 11.74 -9.80 0.80
N THR A 166 10.89 -9.34 1.68
CA THR A 166 9.69 -8.55 1.35
C THR A 166 9.98 -7.04 1.33
N LYS A 167 8.95 -6.24 1.15
CA LYS A 167 9.04 -4.77 1.26
C LYS A 167 9.55 -4.36 2.65
N ASP A 168 9.11 -5.04 3.71
CA ASP A 168 9.29 -4.61 5.09
C ASP A 168 10.29 -5.45 5.88
N ARG A 169 10.40 -6.76 5.60
CA ARG A 169 11.20 -7.69 6.41
C ARG A 169 11.85 -8.81 5.61
N LYS A 170 12.72 -9.56 6.27
CA LYS A 170 13.23 -10.85 5.79
C LYS A 170 12.48 -11.99 6.51
N LEU A 171 12.11 -13.02 5.76
CA LEU A 171 11.44 -14.22 6.25
C LEU A 171 12.37 -15.42 6.10
N THR A 172 12.53 -16.16 7.17
CA THR A 172 13.20 -17.46 7.21
C THR A 172 12.23 -18.60 7.53
N SER A 173 10.96 -18.26 7.81
CA SER A 173 9.86 -19.19 8.04
C SER A 173 8.52 -18.52 7.64
N GLY A 174 7.46 -19.33 7.48
CA GLY A 174 6.17 -18.87 6.99
C GLY A 174 6.19 -18.70 5.47
N PHE A 175 5.26 -17.94 4.92
CA PHE A 175 5.16 -17.69 3.48
C PHE A 175 4.98 -16.21 3.17
N ALA A 176 5.16 -15.84 1.90
CA ALA A 176 4.83 -14.52 1.38
C ALA A 176 4.23 -14.61 -0.03
N LYS A 177 3.26 -13.76 -0.32
CA LYS A 177 2.71 -13.58 -1.66
C LYS A 177 3.68 -12.81 -2.55
N ALA A 178 3.76 -13.17 -3.83
CA ALA A 178 4.66 -12.54 -4.81
C ALA A 178 4.48 -11.01 -4.86
N GLY A 179 3.25 -10.50 -4.69
CA GLY A 179 2.95 -9.06 -4.66
C GLY A 179 3.72 -8.24 -3.62
N VAL A 180 4.20 -8.87 -2.54
CA VAL A 180 4.99 -8.20 -1.49
C VAL A 180 6.47 -8.59 -1.49
N ILE A 181 6.86 -9.59 -2.29
CA ILE A 181 8.23 -10.09 -2.36
C ILE A 181 9.09 -9.13 -3.20
N LYS A 182 10.26 -8.74 -2.68
CA LYS A 182 11.32 -8.05 -3.43
C LYS A 182 12.32 -9.03 -4.02
N ARG A 183 12.71 -10.04 -3.24
CA ARG A 183 13.73 -11.00 -3.65
C ARG A 183 13.65 -12.30 -2.84
N VAL A 184 13.82 -13.41 -3.55
CA VAL A 184 14.00 -14.74 -2.98
C VAL A 184 15.48 -15.14 -3.10
N TYR A 185 16.01 -15.77 -2.07
CA TYR A 185 17.36 -16.31 -2.03
C TYR A 185 17.28 -17.82 -1.86
N SER A 186 17.96 -18.54 -2.74
CA SER A 186 17.96 -20.00 -2.78
C SER A 186 19.35 -20.58 -2.93
N LYS A 187 19.45 -21.88 -2.72
CA LYS A 187 20.67 -22.69 -2.95
C LYS A 187 20.30 -23.95 -3.71
N PRO A 188 21.16 -24.41 -4.63
CA PRO A 188 20.94 -25.65 -5.35
C PRO A 188 20.82 -26.84 -4.42
N VAL A 189 19.93 -27.75 -4.76
CA VAL A 189 19.78 -29.04 -4.09
C VAL A 189 19.97 -30.19 -5.08
N ARG A 190 20.37 -31.35 -4.57
CA ARG A 190 20.61 -32.56 -5.38
C ARG A 190 19.34 -33.42 -5.55
N PHE A 191 18.17 -32.85 -5.34
CA PHE A 191 16.90 -33.54 -5.50
C PHE A 191 16.38 -33.38 -6.94
N ASN A 192 15.63 -34.36 -7.41
CA ASN A 192 14.96 -34.26 -8.71
C ASN A 192 13.49 -33.81 -8.59
N ASN A 193 12.96 -33.75 -7.37
CA ASN A 193 11.59 -33.31 -7.10
C ASN A 193 11.58 -31.83 -6.73
N PHE A 194 10.58 -31.12 -7.22
CA PHE A 194 10.35 -29.71 -6.93
C PHE A 194 8.86 -29.48 -6.73
N ASP A 195 8.53 -28.46 -5.92
CA ASP A 195 7.15 -28.06 -5.65
C ASP A 195 6.59 -27.22 -6.80
N TYR A 196 7.44 -26.37 -7.41
CA TYR A 196 7.05 -25.46 -8.50
C TYR A 196 8.12 -25.41 -9.59
N ASP A 197 7.68 -25.37 -10.87
CA ASP A 197 8.55 -25.06 -12.03
C ASP A 197 8.29 -23.63 -12.49
N LEU A 198 9.19 -22.71 -12.13
CA LEU A 198 9.11 -21.28 -12.43
C LEU A 198 9.94 -20.89 -13.67
N THR A 199 10.37 -21.87 -14.46
CA THR A 199 11.20 -21.63 -15.66
C THR A 199 10.47 -20.78 -16.70
N LYS A 200 9.16 -20.95 -16.83
CA LYS A 200 8.34 -20.19 -17.80
C LYS A 200 8.10 -18.75 -17.38
N ASP A 201 8.24 -18.46 -16.09
CA ASP A 201 7.99 -17.14 -15.51
C ASP A 201 9.22 -16.25 -15.53
N ILE A 202 10.33 -16.72 -16.12
CA ILE A 202 11.57 -15.98 -16.21
C ILE A 202 11.42 -14.83 -17.22
N PHE A 203 11.43 -13.58 -16.71
CA PHE A 203 11.48 -12.39 -17.55
C PHE A 203 12.91 -12.08 -18.01
N LYS A 204 13.89 -12.17 -17.10
CA LYS A 204 15.30 -11.87 -17.40
C LYS A 204 16.25 -12.67 -16.50
N LYS A 205 17.29 -13.23 -17.11
CA LYS A 205 18.44 -13.82 -16.43
C LYS A 205 19.61 -12.84 -16.43
N THR A 206 20.26 -12.66 -15.28
CA THR A 206 21.47 -11.84 -15.14
C THR A 206 22.49 -12.64 -14.36
N LYS A 207 23.69 -12.87 -14.94
CA LYS A 207 24.84 -13.37 -14.21
C LYS A 207 25.57 -12.19 -13.62
N LYS A 208 25.88 -12.22 -12.32
CA LYS A 208 26.91 -11.37 -11.74
C LYS A 208 28.20 -12.18 -11.74
N SER A 209 29.14 -11.80 -12.58
CA SER A 209 30.55 -12.19 -12.40
C SER A 209 31.05 -11.54 -11.11
N SER A 210 31.74 -12.33 -10.32
CA SER A 210 32.51 -11.90 -9.16
C SER A 210 33.59 -10.95 -9.56
#